data_e6b7ce9de723358424502380bac0a62b
#
_entry.id   e6b7ce9de723358424502380bac0a62b
#
_cell.length_a   1.000
_cell.length_b   1.000
_cell.length_c   1.000
_cell.angle_alpha   90.00
_cell.angle_beta   90.00
_cell.angle_gamma   90.00
#
_symmetry.space_group_name_H-M   'P 1'
#
loop_
_entity.id
_entity.type
_entity.pdbx_description
1 polymer ?
#
loop_
_entity_poly.entity_id
_entity_poly.type
_entity_poly.pdbx_seq_one_letter_code
_entity_poly.pdbx_strand_id
1 'polypeptide(L)'
;MNYLKLLLVILPLTVTSSAFAQFFEEDHLITDVRNNIIWLRCSVGQIWDNEIETCTGNLVKLNHDEIEVALKQASTQLGGEWRLPTLDELESLVCAECEPPKIKQKYFPNISPEAYWTSKKNFLNRKMIWTVNFMTGHNYSRFHAYQQLPVLFVRDR
;
A
#
# COMPACT_ATOMS: atom_id res chain seq x y z
N MET A 1 -28.51 -66.34 8.81
CA MET A 1 -27.95 -65.58 7.68
C MET A 1 -27.75 -64.17 8.21
N ASN A 2 -26.51 -63.87 8.74
CA ASN A 2 -26.19 -62.58 9.37
C ASN A 2 -25.59 -61.70 8.31
N TYR A 3 -26.29 -60.60 7.93
CA TYR A 3 -25.75 -59.56 7.06
C TYR A 3 -24.92 -58.57 7.92
N LEU A 4 -23.60 -58.66 7.82
CA LEU A 4 -22.68 -57.72 8.39
C LEU A 4 -22.75 -56.42 7.57
N LYS A 5 -23.40 -55.38 8.10
CA LYS A 5 -23.43 -54.03 7.48
C LYS A 5 -22.07 -53.35 7.69
N LEU A 6 -21.31 -53.28 6.60
CA LEU A 6 -20.05 -52.51 6.56
C LEU A 6 -20.39 -51.01 6.51
N LEU A 7 -20.14 -50.29 7.62
CA LEU A 7 -20.27 -48.84 7.71
C LEU A 7 -19.01 -48.19 7.09
N LEU A 8 -19.18 -47.65 5.89
CA LEU A 8 -18.13 -46.87 5.23
C LEU A 8 -18.06 -45.49 5.88
N VAL A 9 -17.08 -45.26 6.72
CA VAL A 9 -16.81 -43.95 7.31
C VAL A 9 -16.04 -43.10 6.27
N ILE A 10 -16.75 -42.18 5.64
CA ILE A 10 -16.15 -41.18 4.74
C ILE A 10 -15.56 -40.07 5.61
N LEU A 11 -14.23 -40.05 5.75
CA LEU A 11 -13.50 -38.99 6.44
C LEU A 11 -13.42 -37.79 5.48
N PRO A 12 -13.95 -36.58 5.84
CA PRO A 12 -13.82 -35.41 4.98
C PRO A 12 -12.36 -34.96 4.96
N LEU A 13 -11.76 -34.95 3.77
CA LEU A 13 -10.45 -34.31 3.54
C LEU A 13 -10.62 -32.78 3.64
N THR A 14 -10.25 -32.19 4.77
CA THR A 14 -10.18 -30.74 4.91
C THR A 14 -8.94 -30.25 4.18
N VAL A 15 -9.13 -29.68 2.99
CA VAL A 15 -8.09 -28.97 2.26
C VAL A 15 -7.86 -27.65 2.99
N THR A 16 -6.80 -27.57 3.79
CA THR A 16 -6.33 -26.33 4.38
C THR A 16 -5.69 -25.48 3.29
N SER A 17 -6.41 -24.47 2.77
CA SER A 17 -5.82 -23.45 1.90
C SER A 17 -4.79 -22.66 2.69
N SER A 18 -3.52 -22.84 2.40
CA SER A 18 -2.45 -21.98 2.91
C SER A 18 -2.63 -20.60 2.30
N ALA A 19 -3.14 -19.65 3.07
CA ALA A 19 -3.15 -18.24 2.69
C ALA A 19 -1.69 -17.75 2.70
N PHE A 20 -1.08 -17.58 1.53
CA PHE A 20 0.22 -16.94 1.43
C PHE A 20 0.08 -15.48 1.86
N ALA A 21 0.97 -15.03 2.75
CA ALA A 21 1.01 -13.63 3.15
C ALA A 21 1.40 -12.79 1.93
N GLN A 22 0.61 -11.75 1.64
CA GLN A 22 0.90 -10.82 0.55
C GLN A 22 2.07 -9.91 0.91
N PHE A 23 2.16 -9.49 2.18
CA PHE A 23 3.12 -8.52 2.68
C PHE A 23 4.13 -9.16 3.63
N PHE A 24 5.41 -8.86 3.42
CA PHE A 24 6.49 -9.20 4.32
C PHE A 24 7.13 -7.92 4.84
N GLU A 25 7.23 -7.83 6.16
CA GLU A 25 7.73 -6.67 6.90
C GLU A 25 9.23 -6.80 7.12
N GLU A 26 9.99 -5.74 6.80
CA GLU A 26 11.41 -5.62 7.08
C GLU A 26 11.72 -4.17 7.44
N ASP A 27 11.77 -3.87 8.73
CA ASP A 27 11.95 -2.52 9.26
C ASP A 27 11.00 -1.50 8.60
N HIS A 28 11.56 -0.49 7.93
CA HIS A 28 10.85 0.55 7.20
C HIS A 28 10.28 0.13 5.85
N LEU A 29 10.45 -1.13 5.46
CA LEU A 29 10.04 -1.66 4.15
C LEU A 29 8.92 -2.70 4.26
N ILE A 30 8.07 -2.73 3.26
CA ILE A 30 7.10 -3.80 3.01
C ILE A 30 7.33 -4.37 1.63
N THR A 31 7.68 -5.65 1.58
CA THR A 31 7.69 -6.40 0.32
C THR A 31 6.27 -6.85 -0.02
N ASP A 32 5.71 -6.34 -1.10
CA ASP A 32 4.45 -6.80 -1.68
C ASP A 32 4.74 -7.85 -2.77
N VAL A 33 4.57 -9.10 -2.41
CA VAL A 33 4.87 -10.24 -3.30
C VAL A 33 3.88 -10.30 -4.45
N ARG A 34 2.64 -9.88 -4.24
CA ARG A 34 1.59 -9.94 -5.26
C ARG A 34 1.87 -8.97 -6.42
N ASN A 35 2.34 -7.77 -6.09
CA ASN A 35 2.64 -6.74 -7.06
C ASN A 35 4.13 -6.71 -7.45
N ASN A 36 4.97 -7.54 -6.83
CA ASN A 36 6.43 -7.61 -7.02
C ASN A 36 7.14 -6.27 -6.81
N ILE A 37 6.73 -5.54 -5.76
CA ILE A 37 7.28 -4.23 -5.40
C ILE A 37 7.64 -4.17 -3.92
N ILE A 38 8.40 -3.14 -3.56
CA ILE A 38 8.78 -2.80 -2.20
C ILE A 38 8.24 -1.40 -1.89
N TRP A 39 7.48 -1.26 -0.81
CA TRP A 39 6.94 -0.01 -0.29
C TRP A 39 7.83 0.57 0.81
N LEU A 40 7.94 1.89 0.89
CA LEU A 40 8.20 2.56 2.15
C LEU A 40 6.94 2.52 3.02
N ARG A 41 7.06 2.09 4.29
CA ARG A 41 5.92 2.00 5.22
C ARG A 41 5.38 3.35 5.63
N CYS A 42 6.26 4.35 5.70
CA CYS A 42 5.93 5.69 6.15
C CYS A 42 5.67 6.62 4.98
N SER A 43 4.72 7.52 5.14
CA SER A 43 4.51 8.63 4.22
C SER A 43 5.73 9.56 4.21
N VAL A 44 5.95 10.26 3.11
CA VAL A 44 7.03 11.25 3.01
C VAL A 44 6.95 12.26 4.16
N GLY A 45 8.10 12.56 4.77
CA GLY A 45 8.23 13.40 5.95
C GLY A 45 8.21 12.64 7.28
N GLN A 46 7.68 11.42 7.31
CA GLN A 46 7.73 10.56 8.47
C GLN A 46 8.95 9.64 8.44
N ILE A 47 9.38 9.17 9.62
CA ILE A 47 10.51 8.26 9.81
C ILE A 47 10.02 7.02 10.54
N TRP A 48 10.47 5.84 10.10
CA TRP A 48 10.23 4.61 10.80
C TRP A 48 11.01 4.53 12.11
N ASP A 49 10.32 4.24 13.19
CA ASP A 49 10.90 4.03 14.52
C ASP A 49 10.86 2.53 14.85
N ASN A 50 12.04 1.91 14.91
CA ASN A 50 12.17 0.47 15.17
C ASN A 50 11.86 0.08 16.62
N GLU A 51 11.94 1.01 17.58
CA GLU A 51 11.71 0.69 19.00
C GLU A 51 10.21 0.54 19.29
N ILE A 52 9.40 1.37 18.65
CA ILE A 52 7.94 1.38 18.83
C ILE A 52 7.17 0.89 17.60
N GLU A 53 7.89 0.41 16.59
CA GLU A 53 7.37 -0.19 15.35
C GLU A 53 6.28 0.67 14.66
N THR A 54 6.57 1.97 14.48
CA THR A 54 5.61 2.90 13.88
C THR A 54 6.29 4.02 13.11
N CYS A 55 5.51 4.75 12.30
CA CYS A 55 5.97 5.96 11.62
C CYS A 55 5.81 7.16 12.55
N THR A 56 6.89 7.89 12.78
CA THR A 56 6.95 9.09 13.62
C THR A 56 7.26 10.34 12.80
N GLY A 57 7.06 11.51 13.38
CA GLY A 57 7.25 12.79 12.69
C GLY A 57 6.04 13.27 11.92
N ASN A 58 6.19 14.39 11.25
CA ASN A 58 5.10 15.05 10.55
C ASN A 58 5.09 14.64 9.07
N LEU A 59 3.93 14.19 8.62
CA LEU A 59 3.64 14.00 7.21
C LEU A 59 3.88 15.29 6.41
N VAL A 60 4.58 15.19 5.30
CA VAL A 60 4.78 16.28 4.32
C VAL A 60 3.91 16.02 3.10
N LYS A 61 3.12 17.04 2.74
CA LYS A 61 2.33 17.04 1.51
C LYS A 61 3.12 17.69 0.39
N LEU A 62 3.14 17.07 -0.77
CA LEU A 62 3.94 17.49 -1.91
C LEU A 62 3.09 17.68 -3.16
N ASN A 63 3.44 18.64 -3.98
CA ASN A 63 3.00 18.73 -5.37
C ASN A 63 3.93 17.89 -6.27
N HIS A 64 3.60 17.75 -7.56
CA HIS A 64 4.35 16.86 -8.45
C HIS A 64 5.80 17.32 -8.72
N ASP A 65 6.09 18.62 -8.68
CA ASP A 65 7.46 19.12 -8.85
C ASP A 65 8.31 18.80 -7.61
N GLU A 66 7.73 18.94 -6.43
CA GLU A 66 8.37 18.60 -5.15
C GLU A 66 8.60 17.10 -5.01
N ILE A 67 7.68 16.27 -5.55
CA ILE A 67 7.83 14.80 -5.56
C ILE A 67 9.08 14.36 -6.32
N GLU A 68 9.37 14.98 -7.47
CA GLU A 68 10.59 14.67 -8.24
C GLU A 68 11.87 14.89 -7.43
N VAL A 69 11.90 15.96 -6.60
CA VAL A 69 13.01 16.21 -5.69
C VAL A 69 13.07 15.17 -4.57
N ALA A 70 11.93 14.86 -3.97
CA ALA A 70 11.84 13.89 -2.88
C ALA A 70 12.24 12.47 -3.33
N LEU A 71 11.89 12.05 -4.55
CA LEU A 71 12.29 10.78 -5.14
C LEU A 71 13.82 10.66 -5.30
N LYS A 72 14.48 11.73 -5.78
CA LYS A 72 15.93 11.78 -5.88
C LYS A 72 16.60 11.69 -4.50
N GLN A 73 16.05 12.37 -3.51
CA GLN A 73 16.54 12.28 -2.13
C GLN A 73 16.38 10.87 -1.56
N ALA A 74 15.21 10.26 -1.74
CA ALA A 74 14.96 8.90 -1.29
C ALA A 74 15.93 7.90 -1.93
N SER A 75 16.16 8.00 -3.25
CA SER A 75 17.10 7.13 -3.96
C SER A 75 18.55 7.31 -3.49
N THR A 76 18.93 8.55 -3.13
CA THR A 76 20.27 8.84 -2.62
C THR A 76 20.48 8.33 -1.19
N GLN A 77 19.45 8.46 -0.33
CA GLN A 77 19.55 8.14 1.09
C GLN A 77 19.30 6.66 1.40
N LEU A 78 18.35 6.05 0.69
CA LEU A 78 17.89 4.69 0.95
C LEU A 78 18.35 3.67 -0.09
N GLY A 79 18.99 4.16 -1.16
CA GLY A 79 19.37 3.33 -2.31
C GLY A 79 18.17 2.86 -3.14
N GLY A 80 18.45 2.38 -4.36
CA GLY A 80 17.44 1.92 -5.31
C GLY A 80 16.74 3.06 -6.06
N GLU A 81 15.86 2.68 -6.97
CA GLU A 81 15.07 3.63 -7.78
C GLU A 81 13.64 3.73 -7.23
N TRP A 82 13.39 4.77 -6.43
CA TRP A 82 12.07 5.03 -5.88
C TRP A 82 11.20 5.79 -6.88
N ARG A 83 9.90 5.48 -6.87
CA ARG A 83 8.90 6.09 -7.74
C ARG A 83 7.56 6.24 -7.04
N LEU A 84 6.66 7.02 -7.65
CA LEU A 84 5.26 6.99 -7.27
C LEU A 84 4.64 5.62 -7.60
N PRO A 85 3.71 5.14 -6.78
CA PRO A 85 2.91 3.97 -7.11
C PRO A 85 2.00 4.25 -8.31
N THR A 86 1.72 3.24 -9.09
CA THR A 86 0.62 3.26 -10.04
C THR A 86 -0.73 3.33 -9.31
N LEU A 87 -1.82 3.62 -10.02
CA LEU A 87 -3.15 3.61 -9.42
C LEU A 87 -3.48 2.22 -8.84
N ASP A 88 -3.24 1.18 -9.61
CA ASP A 88 -3.60 -0.20 -9.25
C ASP A 88 -2.77 -0.70 -8.05
N GLU A 89 -1.49 -0.31 -7.97
CA GLU A 89 -0.65 -0.60 -6.81
C GLU A 89 -1.20 0.07 -5.55
N LEU A 90 -1.52 1.36 -5.60
CA LEU A 90 -2.00 2.08 -4.43
C LEU A 90 -3.42 1.64 -4.03
N GLU A 91 -4.29 1.31 -5.00
CA GLU A 91 -5.61 0.72 -4.74
C GLU A 91 -5.51 -0.66 -4.07
N SER A 92 -4.47 -1.43 -4.37
CA SER A 92 -4.26 -2.75 -3.75
C SER A 92 -4.03 -2.70 -2.23
N LEU A 93 -3.68 -1.53 -1.69
CA LEU A 93 -3.54 -1.29 -0.26
C LEU A 93 -4.87 -1.00 0.45
N VAL A 94 -5.94 -0.73 -0.31
CA VAL A 94 -7.25 -0.37 0.28
C VAL A 94 -7.84 -1.56 1.03
N CYS A 95 -8.15 -1.33 2.29
CA CYS A 95 -8.86 -2.25 3.16
C CYS A 95 -10.31 -1.76 3.29
N ALA A 96 -11.22 -2.37 2.54
CA ALA A 96 -12.62 -1.93 2.48
C ALA A 96 -13.33 -2.07 3.84
N GLU A 97 -12.99 -3.11 4.59
CA GLU A 97 -13.53 -3.45 5.91
C GLU A 97 -12.90 -2.66 7.07
N CYS A 98 -11.77 -1.97 6.82
CA CYS A 98 -11.12 -1.16 7.86
C CYS A 98 -11.89 0.15 8.12
N GLU A 99 -11.86 0.63 9.36
CA GLU A 99 -12.18 2.02 9.67
C GLU A 99 -11.12 2.96 9.08
N PRO A 100 -11.46 4.24 8.79
CA PRO A 100 -10.47 5.18 8.29
C PRO A 100 -9.26 5.35 9.23
N PRO A 101 -8.05 5.38 8.67
CA PRO A 101 -7.72 5.25 7.25
C PRO A 101 -7.95 3.82 6.74
N LYS A 102 -8.58 3.70 5.56
CA LYS A 102 -8.92 2.43 4.92
C LYS A 102 -7.70 1.74 4.33
N ILE A 103 -6.77 1.39 5.20
CA ILE A 103 -5.53 0.67 4.94
C ILE A 103 -5.17 -0.16 6.18
N LYS A 104 -4.48 -1.28 5.99
CA LYS A 104 -4.03 -2.11 7.12
C LYS A 104 -2.90 -1.42 7.88
N GLN A 105 -3.24 -0.75 8.97
CA GLN A 105 -2.31 0.02 9.79
C GLN A 105 -1.19 -0.83 10.43
N LYS A 106 -1.35 -2.13 10.51
CA LYS A 106 -0.26 -3.04 10.87
C LYS A 106 0.94 -2.89 9.92
N TYR A 107 0.69 -2.77 8.62
CA TYR A 107 1.75 -2.65 7.61
C TYR A 107 2.13 -1.20 7.34
N PHE A 108 1.16 -0.29 7.38
CA PHE A 108 1.31 1.13 7.08
C PHE A 108 0.77 1.97 8.23
N PRO A 109 1.50 2.07 9.35
CA PRO A 109 1.03 2.82 10.52
C PRO A 109 1.04 4.33 10.27
N ASN A 110 0.13 5.04 10.95
CA ASN A 110 0.02 6.50 10.91
C ASN A 110 -0.19 7.11 9.53
N ILE A 111 -0.83 6.35 8.63
CA ILE A 111 -1.29 6.88 7.34
C ILE A 111 -2.42 7.88 7.59
N SER A 112 -2.33 9.04 6.95
CA SER A 112 -3.40 10.06 7.00
C SER A 112 -4.63 9.59 6.20
N PRO A 113 -5.86 9.78 6.72
CA PRO A 113 -7.09 9.46 6.01
C PRO A 113 -7.40 10.51 4.92
N GLU A 114 -6.53 10.66 3.95
CA GLU A 114 -6.59 11.65 2.88
C GLU A 114 -6.36 11.00 1.51
N ALA A 115 -6.40 11.82 0.45
CA ALA A 115 -6.03 11.40 -0.91
C ALA A 115 -4.50 11.37 -1.05
N TYR A 116 -3.97 10.29 -1.59
CA TYR A 116 -2.55 10.06 -1.88
C TYR A 116 -2.29 10.08 -3.38
N TRP A 117 -1.15 10.63 -3.78
CA TRP A 117 -0.75 10.69 -5.18
C TRP A 117 -0.46 9.31 -5.78
N THR A 118 -0.82 9.16 -7.05
CA THR A 118 -0.34 8.08 -7.93
C THR A 118 0.44 8.68 -9.11
N SER A 119 1.12 7.83 -9.88
CA SER A 119 1.79 8.23 -11.13
C SER A 119 0.83 8.39 -12.31
N LYS A 120 -0.46 7.98 -12.19
CA LYS A 120 -1.41 7.92 -13.29
C LYS A 120 -2.03 9.28 -13.60
N LYS A 121 -1.73 9.83 -14.77
CA LYS A 121 -2.40 11.03 -15.29
C LYS A 121 -3.78 10.69 -15.82
N ASN A 122 -4.72 11.64 -15.68
CA ASN A 122 -6.04 11.51 -16.29
C ASN A 122 -5.92 11.55 -17.82
N PHE A 123 -6.58 10.63 -18.51
CA PHE A 123 -6.52 10.51 -19.96
C PHE A 123 -7.15 11.73 -20.67
N LEU A 124 -8.27 12.24 -20.16
CA LEU A 124 -9.01 13.36 -20.76
C LEU A 124 -8.37 14.72 -20.44
N ASN A 125 -7.76 14.84 -19.28
CA ASN A 125 -7.08 16.07 -18.85
C ASN A 125 -5.77 15.72 -18.17
N ARG A 126 -4.66 15.76 -18.91
CA ARG A 126 -3.31 15.41 -18.42
C ARG A 126 -2.76 16.32 -17.29
N LYS A 127 -3.42 17.45 -17.03
CA LYS A 127 -3.11 18.30 -15.87
C LYS A 127 -3.70 17.76 -14.57
N MET A 128 -4.62 16.80 -14.69
CA MET A 128 -5.22 16.10 -13.55
C MET A 128 -4.59 14.72 -13.36
N ILE A 129 -4.50 14.30 -12.12
CA ILE A 129 -3.82 13.08 -11.71
C ILE A 129 -4.76 12.26 -10.84
N TRP A 130 -4.68 10.95 -10.97
CA TRP A 130 -5.41 10.02 -10.14
C TRP A 130 -4.80 9.94 -8.74
N THR A 131 -5.68 9.81 -7.78
CA THR A 131 -5.35 9.63 -6.36
C THR A 131 -6.16 8.48 -5.78
N VAL A 132 -5.69 7.89 -4.69
CA VAL A 132 -6.48 6.98 -3.85
C VAL A 132 -6.69 7.66 -2.50
N ASN A 133 -7.92 7.71 -2.04
CA ASN A 133 -8.29 8.37 -0.79
C ASN A 133 -8.53 7.34 0.32
N PHE A 134 -7.64 7.30 1.29
CA PHE A 134 -7.76 6.36 2.41
C PHE A 134 -8.83 6.73 3.45
N MET A 135 -9.48 7.89 3.37
CA MET A 135 -10.70 8.15 4.14
C MET A 135 -11.88 7.33 3.61
N THR A 136 -12.02 7.26 2.27
CA THR A 136 -13.19 6.66 1.61
C THR A 136 -12.93 5.29 1.00
N GLY A 137 -11.66 4.95 0.73
CA GLY A 137 -11.26 3.76 -0.02
C GLY A 137 -11.48 3.89 -1.53
N HIS A 138 -11.79 5.09 -2.05
CA HIS A 138 -12.05 5.31 -3.47
C HIS A 138 -10.94 6.08 -4.17
N ASN A 139 -10.86 5.92 -5.49
CA ASN A 139 -9.98 6.72 -6.34
C ASN A 139 -10.68 7.95 -6.93
N TYR A 140 -9.90 8.97 -7.25
CA TYR A 140 -10.39 10.21 -7.86
C TYR A 140 -9.38 10.74 -8.88
N SER A 141 -9.86 11.20 -10.06
CA SER A 141 -9.00 11.66 -11.16
C SER A 141 -9.04 13.19 -11.36
N ARG A 142 -9.31 13.94 -10.31
CA ARG A 142 -9.62 15.39 -10.37
C ARG A 142 -8.63 16.30 -9.64
N PHE A 143 -7.48 15.78 -9.23
CA PHE A 143 -6.47 16.58 -8.53
C PHE A 143 -5.45 17.15 -9.51
N HIS A 144 -5.22 18.45 -9.42
CA HIS A 144 -4.21 19.12 -10.24
C HIS A 144 -2.80 18.91 -9.67
N ALA A 145 -1.81 18.77 -10.55
CA ALA A 145 -0.42 18.50 -10.19
C ALA A 145 0.20 19.51 -9.20
N TYR A 146 -0.31 20.74 -9.13
CA TYR A 146 0.15 21.77 -8.19
C TYR A 146 -0.40 21.65 -6.76
N GLN A 147 -1.41 20.81 -6.54
CA GLN A 147 -1.97 20.58 -5.21
C GLN A 147 -1.00 19.75 -4.37
N GLN A 148 -1.03 19.96 -3.08
CA GLN A 148 -0.16 19.25 -2.14
C GLN A 148 -0.92 18.14 -1.45
N LEU A 149 -0.52 16.89 -1.68
CA LEU A 149 -1.10 15.69 -1.09
C LEU A 149 0.00 14.80 -0.50
N PRO A 150 -0.36 13.91 0.43
CA PRO A 150 0.52 12.86 0.93
C PRO A 150 1.04 11.94 -0.17
N VAL A 151 2.19 11.34 0.11
CA VAL A 151 2.86 10.42 -0.83
C VAL A 151 3.38 9.19 -0.09
N LEU A 152 3.19 8.03 -0.71
CA LEU A 152 3.93 6.80 -0.44
C LEU A 152 4.84 6.51 -1.62
N PHE A 153 6.03 5.99 -1.36
CA PHE A 153 6.95 5.58 -2.41
C PHE A 153 7.05 4.07 -2.53
N VAL A 154 7.26 3.63 -3.76
CA VAL A 154 7.54 2.24 -4.11
C VAL A 154 8.79 2.14 -4.95
N ARG A 155 9.38 0.95 -4.98
CA ARG A 155 10.36 0.55 -5.98
C ARG A 155 10.08 -0.86 -6.46
N ASP A 156 10.56 -1.19 -7.63
CA ASP A 156 10.50 -2.56 -8.13
C ASP A 156 11.45 -3.46 -7.31
N ARG A 157 11.10 -4.71 -7.19
CA ARG A 157 11.83 -5.71 -6.43
C ARG A 157 13.00 -6.26 -7.18
#